data_cf56197b59782a87fc67248c9736d280
#
_entry.id   cf56197b59782a87fc67248c9736d280
#
_cell.length_a   1.000
_cell.length_b   1.000
_cell.length_c   1.000
_cell.angle_alpha   90.00
_cell.angle_beta   90.00
_cell.angle_gamma   90.00
#
_symmetry.space_group_name_H-M   'P 1'
#
loop_
_entity.id
_entity.type
_entity.pdbx_description
1 polymer ?
#
loop_
_entity_poly.entity_id
_entity_poly.type
_entity_poly.pdbx_seq_one_letter_code
_entity_poly.pdbx_strand_id
1 'polypeptide(L)'
;MAARDGDGWIECACGSKHWGKHGAAGLLIIRDGSIFLQHRAPWVHNGDTWGIPGGARDSHESIIQGAIREAVEETGIKPEDLQPVHTFTDDHNGWSYSTVIALANENLEGHELNDESHEVRWVKFDDVTRLPLHPSFAKTWPQVRTIIDELEAIA
;
A
#
# COMPACT_ATOMS: atom_id res chain seq x y z
N MET A 1 -2.18 -21.89 4.58
CA MET A 1 -1.58 -20.88 5.49
C MET A 1 -2.56 -20.61 6.61
N ALA A 2 -2.10 -20.57 7.83
CA ALA A 2 -2.97 -20.23 8.95
C ALA A 2 -3.46 -18.79 8.83
N ALA A 3 -4.71 -18.54 9.21
CA ALA A 3 -5.25 -17.19 9.24
C ALA A 3 -4.46 -16.34 10.24
N ARG A 4 -4.24 -15.09 9.91
CA ARG A 4 -3.59 -14.11 10.79
C ARG A 4 -4.62 -13.51 11.73
N ASP A 5 -4.19 -13.06 12.90
CA ASP A 5 -5.11 -12.49 13.88
C ASP A 5 -5.73 -11.16 13.44
N GLY A 6 -5.13 -10.49 12.48
CA GLY A 6 -5.66 -9.27 11.88
C GLY A 6 -6.69 -9.50 10.77
N ASP A 7 -6.78 -10.72 10.24
CA ASP A 7 -7.70 -11.03 9.14
C ASP A 7 -9.14 -11.07 9.63
N GLY A 8 -9.97 -10.25 9.02
CA GLY A 8 -11.40 -10.20 9.33
C GLY A 8 -11.99 -8.84 9.03
N TRP A 9 -13.32 -8.81 8.96
CA TRP A 9 -14.08 -7.59 8.76
C TRP A 9 -14.43 -6.95 10.09
N ILE A 10 -14.38 -5.60 10.13
CA ILE A 10 -14.92 -4.83 11.25
C ILE A 10 -15.95 -3.83 10.72
N GLU A 11 -16.93 -3.50 11.57
CA GLU A 11 -17.83 -2.39 11.30
C GLU A 11 -17.20 -1.12 11.88
N CYS A 12 -17.12 -0.09 11.06
CA CYS A 12 -16.47 1.16 11.43
C CYS A 12 -17.52 2.22 11.74
N ALA A 13 -17.17 3.14 12.63
CA ALA A 13 -18.00 4.31 12.93
C ALA A 13 -18.24 5.19 11.69
N CYS A 14 -17.43 5.04 10.63
CA CYS A 14 -17.61 5.75 9.36
C CYS A 14 -18.81 5.22 8.55
N GLY A 15 -19.47 4.14 8.98
CA GLY A 15 -20.63 3.54 8.30
C GLY A 15 -20.28 2.46 7.29
N SER A 16 -19.01 2.13 7.10
CA SER A 16 -18.56 1.10 6.17
C SER A 16 -17.92 -0.05 6.92
N LYS A 17 -17.84 -1.21 6.25
CA LYS A 17 -17.05 -2.34 6.74
C LYS A 17 -15.63 -2.24 6.19
N HIS A 18 -14.63 -2.55 7.00
CA HIS A 18 -13.24 -2.57 6.60
C HIS A 18 -12.59 -3.91 6.90
N TRP A 19 -11.69 -4.33 6.04
CA TRP A 19 -10.88 -5.52 6.25
C TRP A 19 -9.67 -5.20 7.12
N GLY A 20 -9.50 -5.95 8.16
CA GLY A 20 -8.38 -5.81 9.09
C GLY A 20 -8.84 -5.45 10.49
N LYS A 21 -8.84 -6.43 11.40
CA LYS A 21 -9.29 -6.24 12.80
C LYS A 21 -8.43 -5.23 13.56
N HIS A 22 -7.15 -5.10 13.21
CA HIS A 22 -6.19 -4.19 13.85
C HIS A 22 -5.78 -3.06 12.91
N GLY A 23 -6.61 -2.75 11.89
CA GLY A 23 -6.31 -1.80 10.86
C GLY A 23 -5.57 -2.45 9.70
N ALA A 24 -5.26 -1.65 8.69
CA ALA A 24 -4.53 -2.09 7.50
C ALA A 24 -3.38 -1.15 7.19
N ALA A 25 -2.39 -1.65 6.47
CA ALA A 25 -1.22 -0.87 6.08
C ALA A 25 -0.78 -1.24 4.67
N GLY A 26 -0.37 -0.23 3.91
CA GLY A 26 0.18 -0.40 2.58
C GLY A 26 1.54 0.25 2.46
N LEU A 27 2.32 -0.21 1.49
CA LEU A 27 3.66 0.29 1.23
C LEU A 27 3.69 1.04 -0.09
N LEU A 28 3.95 2.35 -0.03
CA LEU A 28 4.12 3.19 -1.20
C LEU A 28 5.60 3.37 -1.45
N ILE A 29 6.11 2.70 -2.48
CA ILE A 29 7.54 2.63 -2.78
C ILE A 29 7.87 3.63 -3.87
N ILE A 30 8.87 4.47 -3.63
CA ILE A 30 9.30 5.54 -4.53
C ILE A 30 10.70 5.26 -5.04
N ARG A 31 10.92 5.49 -6.34
CA ARG A 31 12.23 5.51 -6.96
C ARG A 31 12.19 6.38 -8.23
N ASP A 32 13.12 7.35 -8.29
CA ASP A 32 13.32 8.17 -9.50
C ASP A 32 12.03 8.84 -10.04
N GLY A 33 11.22 9.42 -9.13
CA GLY A 33 9.99 10.11 -9.53
C GLY A 33 8.84 9.20 -9.92
N SER A 34 8.94 7.90 -9.58
CA SER A 34 7.91 6.89 -9.87
C SER A 34 7.51 6.16 -8.62
N ILE A 35 6.31 5.60 -8.62
CA ILE A 35 5.84 4.72 -7.56
C ILE A 35 5.57 3.33 -8.11
N PHE A 36 5.72 2.34 -7.23
CA PHE A 36 5.49 0.93 -7.54
C PHE A 36 4.02 0.60 -7.30
N LEU A 37 3.30 0.24 -8.36
CA LEU A 37 1.89 -0.09 -8.30
C LEU A 37 1.63 -1.51 -8.76
N GLN A 38 0.60 -2.15 -8.18
CA GLN A 38 0.11 -3.44 -8.63
C GLN A 38 -1.30 -3.30 -9.22
N HIS A 39 -1.52 -4.02 -10.30
CA HIS A 39 -2.80 -4.11 -10.98
C HIS A 39 -3.57 -5.29 -10.39
N ARG A 40 -4.71 -4.99 -9.77
CA ARG A 40 -5.56 -6.01 -9.15
C ARG A 40 -6.25 -6.84 -10.23
N ALA A 41 -6.27 -8.16 -10.03
CA ALA A 41 -6.94 -9.07 -10.96
C ALA A 41 -8.45 -8.75 -11.05
N PRO A 42 -9.10 -9.05 -12.22
CA PRO A 42 -10.54 -8.73 -12.39
C PRO A 42 -11.47 -9.43 -11.42
N TRP A 43 -11.08 -10.59 -10.91
CA TRP A 43 -11.93 -11.43 -10.06
C TRP A 43 -11.87 -11.10 -8.57
N VAL A 44 -11.04 -10.14 -8.16
CA VAL A 44 -11.00 -9.72 -6.76
C VAL A 44 -11.85 -8.47 -6.54
N HIS A 45 -12.12 -8.13 -5.28
CA HIS A 45 -12.82 -6.91 -4.92
C HIS A 45 -12.06 -5.68 -5.45
N ASN A 46 -12.77 -4.75 -6.10
CA ASN A 46 -12.17 -3.63 -6.83
C ASN A 46 -11.15 -4.08 -7.87
N GLY A 47 -11.47 -5.16 -8.59
CA GLY A 47 -10.63 -5.68 -9.66
C GLY A 47 -10.40 -4.70 -10.80
N ASP A 48 -9.37 -4.96 -11.60
CA ASP A 48 -8.94 -4.09 -12.71
C ASP A 48 -8.54 -2.68 -12.29
N THR A 49 -8.23 -2.48 -11.02
CA THR A 49 -7.72 -1.19 -10.53
C THR A 49 -6.28 -1.32 -10.09
N TRP A 50 -5.59 -0.18 -10.05
CA TRP A 50 -4.20 -0.08 -9.61
C TRP A 50 -4.13 0.47 -8.20
N GLY A 51 -3.24 -0.09 -7.41
CA GLY A 51 -3.02 0.35 -6.03
C GLY A 51 -1.65 -0.07 -5.52
N ILE A 52 -1.39 0.28 -4.27
CA ILE A 52 -0.15 -0.11 -3.60
C ILE A 52 -0.32 -1.48 -2.94
N PRO A 53 0.76 -2.25 -2.77
CA PRO A 53 0.70 -3.50 -2.01
C PRO A 53 0.39 -3.20 -0.54
N GLY A 54 -0.42 -4.05 0.07
CA GLY A 54 -0.81 -3.89 1.47
C GLY A 54 -1.89 -4.86 1.89
N GLY A 55 -2.28 -4.79 3.13
CA GLY A 55 -3.31 -5.64 3.70
C GLY A 55 -3.49 -5.44 5.19
N ALA A 56 -4.18 -6.37 5.84
CA ALA A 56 -4.47 -6.33 7.26
C ALA A 56 -3.19 -6.46 8.09
N ARG A 57 -3.08 -5.61 9.10
CA ARG A 57 -1.99 -5.68 10.08
C ARG A 57 -2.35 -6.66 11.19
N ASP A 58 -1.40 -7.48 11.60
CA ASP A 58 -1.57 -8.35 12.77
C ASP A 58 -1.31 -7.56 14.06
N SER A 59 -1.88 -8.03 15.18
CA SER A 59 -1.84 -7.30 16.46
C SER A 59 -0.42 -7.08 16.98
N HIS A 60 0.50 -7.99 16.68
CA HIS A 60 1.89 -7.93 17.16
C HIS A 60 2.81 -7.12 16.27
N GLU A 61 2.33 -6.66 15.11
CA GLU A 61 3.13 -5.92 14.16
C GLU A 61 3.00 -4.42 14.35
N SER A 62 4.09 -3.68 14.12
CA SER A 62 4.01 -2.25 13.88
C SER A 62 3.37 -1.99 12.51
N ILE A 63 2.96 -0.76 12.26
CA ILE A 63 2.44 -0.35 10.96
C ILE A 63 3.46 -0.62 9.85
N ILE A 64 4.72 -0.24 10.08
CA ILE A 64 5.80 -0.43 9.11
C ILE A 64 6.06 -1.92 8.86
N GLN A 65 6.11 -2.73 9.91
CA GLN A 65 6.30 -4.17 9.76
C GLN A 65 5.19 -4.82 8.95
N GLY A 66 3.93 -4.46 9.22
CA GLY A 66 2.78 -4.99 8.49
C GLY A 66 2.80 -4.59 7.01
N ALA A 67 3.09 -3.33 6.72
CA ALA A 67 3.17 -2.84 5.34
C ALA A 67 4.27 -3.56 4.55
N ILE A 68 5.45 -3.72 5.13
CA ILE A 68 6.57 -4.39 4.47
C ILE A 68 6.26 -5.87 4.29
N ARG A 69 5.73 -6.55 5.31
CA ARG A 69 5.38 -7.97 5.22
C ARG A 69 4.40 -8.22 4.07
N GLU A 70 3.32 -7.44 3.98
CA GLU A 70 2.34 -7.58 2.91
C GLU A 70 2.99 -7.37 1.52
N ALA A 71 3.82 -6.35 1.39
CA ALA A 71 4.50 -6.09 0.13
C ALA A 71 5.44 -7.22 -0.28
N VAL A 72 6.16 -7.81 0.68
CA VAL A 72 7.03 -8.97 0.43
C VAL A 72 6.20 -10.17 -0.02
N GLU A 73 5.10 -10.45 0.65
CA GLU A 73 4.22 -11.57 0.31
C GLU A 73 3.61 -11.42 -1.09
N GLU A 74 3.23 -10.21 -1.47
CA GLU A 74 2.54 -9.95 -2.73
C GLU A 74 3.48 -9.76 -3.92
N THR A 75 4.68 -9.23 -3.70
CA THR A 75 5.55 -8.81 -4.81
C THR A 75 6.98 -9.32 -4.74
N GLY A 76 7.38 -9.97 -3.66
CA GLY A 76 8.72 -10.56 -3.54
C GLY A 76 9.86 -9.56 -3.36
N ILE A 77 9.55 -8.30 -3.07
CA ILE A 77 10.60 -7.30 -2.79
C ILE A 77 11.39 -7.69 -1.55
N LYS A 78 12.62 -7.18 -1.45
CA LYS A 78 13.49 -7.43 -0.31
C LYS A 78 13.49 -6.24 0.64
N PRO A 79 13.21 -6.44 1.94
CA PRO A 79 13.19 -5.33 2.90
C PRO A 79 14.47 -4.51 2.97
N GLU A 80 15.63 -5.15 2.76
CA GLU A 80 16.93 -4.46 2.77
C GLU A 80 17.09 -3.43 1.66
N ASP A 81 16.25 -3.49 0.63
CA ASP A 81 16.27 -2.54 -0.48
C ASP A 81 15.34 -1.33 -0.26
N LEU A 82 14.73 -1.24 0.92
CA LEU A 82 13.77 -0.21 1.30
C LEU A 82 14.26 0.66 2.44
N GLN A 83 13.90 1.94 2.39
CA GLN A 83 14.08 2.88 3.49
C GLN A 83 12.76 3.59 3.77
N PRO A 84 12.00 3.18 4.80
CA PRO A 84 10.79 3.92 5.19
C PRO A 84 11.14 5.33 5.65
N VAL A 85 10.39 6.33 5.19
CA VAL A 85 10.68 7.74 5.48
C VAL A 85 9.51 8.49 6.10
N HIS A 86 8.28 8.00 5.91
CA HIS A 86 7.09 8.68 6.45
C HIS A 86 5.91 7.72 6.48
N THR A 87 4.97 7.96 7.41
CA THR A 87 3.70 7.22 7.48
C THR A 87 2.55 8.21 7.49
N PHE A 88 1.60 8.00 6.57
CA PHE A 88 0.35 8.74 6.50
C PHE A 88 -0.79 7.83 6.94
N THR A 89 -1.55 8.26 7.98
CA THR A 89 -2.65 7.45 8.51
C THR A 89 -3.99 8.12 8.23
N ASP A 90 -4.90 7.37 7.60
CA ASP A 90 -6.29 7.74 7.43
C ASP A 90 -7.10 7.05 8.53
N ASP A 91 -7.48 7.81 9.54
CA ASP A 91 -8.16 7.31 10.74
C ASP A 91 -9.66 7.51 10.60
N HIS A 92 -10.41 6.40 10.66
CA HIS A 92 -11.86 6.36 10.54
C HIS A 92 -12.56 6.25 11.91
N ASN A 93 -11.85 6.52 13.02
CA ASN A 93 -12.42 6.41 14.39
C ASN A 93 -12.90 5.02 14.78
N GLY A 94 -12.16 4.00 14.53
CA GLY A 94 -12.47 2.60 14.84
C GLY A 94 -11.72 1.66 13.94
N TRP A 95 -11.22 2.20 12.85
CA TRP A 95 -10.36 1.50 11.93
C TRP A 95 -9.47 2.52 11.24
N SER A 96 -8.25 2.13 10.90
CA SER A 96 -7.34 3.01 10.19
C SER A 96 -6.61 2.27 9.08
N TYR A 97 -6.28 3.03 8.03
CA TYR A 97 -5.37 2.59 6.98
C TYR A 97 -4.14 3.48 6.97
N SER A 98 -2.98 2.88 7.07
CA SER A 98 -1.73 3.63 7.07
C SER A 98 -0.94 3.34 5.81
N THR A 99 -0.47 4.40 5.15
CA THR A 99 0.41 4.30 3.98
C THR A 99 1.82 4.63 4.43
N VAL A 100 2.70 3.64 4.33
CA VAL A 100 4.12 3.81 4.63
C VAL A 100 4.83 4.20 3.35
N ILE A 101 5.45 5.39 3.33
CA ILE A 101 6.23 5.86 2.21
C ILE A 101 7.66 5.38 2.40
N ALA A 102 8.20 4.67 1.42
CA ALA A 102 9.53 4.11 1.46
C ALA A 102 10.30 4.41 0.18
N LEU A 103 11.58 4.69 0.34
CA LEU A 103 12.49 4.87 -0.79
C LEU A 103 13.09 3.53 -1.17
N ALA A 104 13.15 3.24 -2.46
CA ALA A 104 13.79 2.03 -2.97
C ALA A 104 15.17 2.36 -3.52
N ASN A 105 16.12 1.44 -3.30
CA ASN A 105 17.41 1.52 -3.96
C ASN A 105 17.31 0.96 -5.39
N GLU A 106 18.42 0.98 -6.14
CA GLU A 106 18.48 0.51 -7.52
C GLU A 106 18.25 -1.01 -7.65
N ASN A 107 18.45 -1.76 -6.59
CA ASN A 107 18.37 -3.22 -6.61
C ASN A 107 16.95 -3.75 -6.38
N LEU A 108 16.03 -2.92 -5.89
CA LEU A 108 14.69 -3.38 -5.58
C LEU A 108 13.97 -3.84 -6.84
N GLU A 109 13.52 -5.08 -6.83
CA GLU A 109 12.69 -5.67 -7.88
C GLU A 109 11.49 -6.36 -7.24
N GLY A 110 10.34 -6.20 -7.87
CA GLY A 110 9.12 -6.88 -7.46
C GLY A 110 8.37 -7.38 -8.67
N HIS A 111 7.52 -8.36 -8.44
CA HIS A 111 6.67 -8.94 -9.46
C HIS A 111 5.44 -9.53 -8.78
N GLU A 112 4.44 -9.88 -9.57
CA GLU A 112 3.24 -10.51 -9.04
C GLU A 112 3.56 -11.93 -8.56
N LEU A 113 3.24 -12.23 -7.31
CA LEU A 113 3.48 -13.56 -6.71
C LEU A 113 2.20 -14.34 -6.42
N ASN A 114 1.02 -13.71 -6.55
CA ASN A 114 -0.23 -14.40 -6.27
C ASN A 114 -1.28 -14.09 -7.34
N ASP A 115 -2.42 -14.81 -7.28
CA ASP A 115 -3.49 -14.69 -8.27
C ASP A 115 -4.33 -13.42 -8.14
N GLU A 116 -4.09 -12.60 -7.11
CA GLU A 116 -4.85 -11.38 -6.87
C GLU A 116 -4.32 -10.20 -7.67
N SER A 117 -3.13 -10.33 -8.27
CA SER A 117 -2.49 -9.28 -9.08
C SER A 117 -2.16 -9.79 -10.47
N HIS A 118 -2.41 -8.97 -11.49
CA HIS A 118 -2.04 -9.26 -12.88
C HIS A 118 -0.61 -8.85 -13.21
N GLU A 119 -0.21 -7.68 -12.73
CA GLU A 119 1.12 -7.15 -13.00
C GLU A 119 1.50 -6.12 -11.94
N VAL A 120 2.79 -5.81 -11.91
CA VAL A 120 3.33 -4.68 -11.16
C VAL A 120 4.04 -3.76 -12.13
N ARG A 121 4.06 -2.46 -11.81
CA ARG A 121 4.63 -1.46 -12.69
C ARG A 121 5.14 -0.27 -11.90
N TRP A 122 6.27 0.30 -12.34
CA TRP A 122 6.71 1.62 -11.90
C TRP A 122 5.96 2.67 -12.73
N VAL A 123 5.27 3.58 -12.05
CA VAL A 123 4.44 4.60 -12.69
C VAL A 123 4.93 5.98 -12.24
N LYS A 124 5.19 6.86 -13.20
CA LYS A 124 5.60 8.23 -12.88
C LYS A 124 4.51 8.94 -12.09
N PHE A 125 4.90 9.80 -11.14
CA PHE A 125 3.96 10.51 -10.29
C PHE A 125 2.84 11.19 -11.09
N ASP A 126 3.18 11.85 -12.21
CA ASP A 126 2.20 12.59 -13.01
C ASP A 126 1.27 11.68 -13.82
N ASP A 127 1.61 10.41 -13.96
CA ASP A 127 0.82 9.45 -14.73
C ASP A 127 -0.12 8.61 -13.85
N VAL A 128 0.03 8.69 -12.53
CA VAL A 128 -0.75 7.85 -11.59
C VAL A 128 -2.25 8.06 -11.76
N THR A 129 -2.69 9.31 -11.86
CA THR A 129 -4.11 9.63 -11.99
C THR A 129 -4.72 9.29 -13.36
N ARG A 130 -3.89 8.89 -14.32
CA ARG A 130 -4.37 8.41 -15.62
C ARG A 130 -4.79 6.95 -15.59
N LEU A 131 -4.47 6.24 -14.51
CA LEU A 131 -4.83 4.84 -14.33
C LEU A 131 -6.14 4.72 -13.57
N PRO A 132 -6.91 3.64 -13.79
CA PRO A 132 -8.06 3.33 -12.92
C PRO A 132 -7.54 2.89 -11.56
N LEU A 133 -7.59 3.79 -10.59
CA LEU A 133 -7.05 3.55 -9.27
C LEU A 133 -8.07 2.87 -8.35
N HIS A 134 -7.57 2.01 -7.45
CA HIS A 134 -8.37 1.52 -6.34
C HIS A 134 -8.98 2.72 -5.60
N PRO A 135 -10.28 2.70 -5.26
CA PRO A 135 -10.96 3.87 -4.70
C PRO A 135 -10.28 4.49 -3.49
N SER A 136 -9.79 3.67 -2.57
CA SER A 136 -9.08 4.17 -1.38
C SER A 136 -7.75 4.82 -1.74
N PHE A 137 -7.03 4.26 -2.70
CA PHE A 137 -5.77 4.84 -3.15
C PHE A 137 -6.01 6.13 -3.93
N ALA A 138 -7.04 6.18 -4.77
CA ALA A 138 -7.41 7.40 -5.49
C ALA A 138 -7.66 8.58 -4.54
N LYS A 139 -8.28 8.30 -3.40
CA LYS A 139 -8.56 9.30 -2.37
C LYS A 139 -7.28 9.72 -1.63
N THR A 140 -6.39 8.78 -1.36
CA THR A 140 -5.16 9.00 -0.59
C THR A 140 -4.05 9.65 -1.41
N TRP A 141 -3.96 9.34 -2.70
CA TRP A 141 -2.84 9.74 -3.54
C TRP A 141 -2.56 11.26 -3.54
N PRO A 142 -3.55 12.15 -3.69
CA PRO A 142 -3.26 13.60 -3.67
C PRO A 142 -2.62 14.06 -2.37
N GLN A 143 -3.03 13.50 -1.25
CA GLN A 143 -2.49 13.84 0.06
C GLN A 143 -1.06 13.34 0.21
N VAL A 144 -0.80 12.10 -0.20
CA VAL A 144 0.52 11.50 -0.17
C VAL A 144 1.46 12.21 -1.15
N ARG A 145 0.97 12.61 -2.33
CA ARG A 145 1.77 13.38 -3.30
C ARG A 145 2.28 14.69 -2.70
N THR A 146 1.44 15.38 -1.95
CA THR A 146 1.85 16.60 -1.26
C THR A 146 2.95 16.31 -0.24
N ILE A 147 2.83 15.23 0.52
CA ILE A 147 3.86 14.82 1.49
C ILE A 147 5.18 14.50 0.77
N ILE A 148 5.11 13.77 -0.34
CA ILE A 148 6.30 13.43 -1.15
C ILE A 148 6.99 14.70 -1.64
N ASP A 149 6.24 15.66 -2.16
CA ASP A 149 6.79 16.92 -2.65
C ASP A 149 7.46 17.71 -1.52
N GLU A 150 6.90 17.71 -0.33
CA GLU A 150 7.50 18.32 0.85
C GLU A 150 8.79 17.64 1.28
N LEU A 151 8.82 16.31 1.28
CA LEU A 151 10.02 15.53 1.60
C LEU A 151 11.13 15.79 0.59
N GLU A 152 10.82 15.87 -0.69
CA GLU A 152 11.80 16.16 -1.75
C GLU A 152 12.34 17.60 -1.64
N ALA A 153 11.53 18.54 -1.19
CA ALA A 153 11.96 19.93 -1.02
C ALA A 153 12.96 20.10 0.14
N ILE A 154 12.95 19.19 1.12
CA ILE A 154 13.87 19.22 2.27
C ILE A 154 15.21 18.53 1.95
N ALA A 155 15.19 17.62 1.02
CA ALA A 155 16.36 16.81 0.68
C ALA A 155 17.45 17.60 -0.03
#